data_efeb35163be5e38148576956a409e7fd
#
_entry.id   efeb35163be5e38148576956a409e7fd
#
_cell.length_a   1.000
_cell.length_b   1.000
_cell.length_c   1.000
_cell.angle_alpha   90.00
_cell.angle_beta   90.00
_cell.angle_gamma   90.00
#
_symmetry.space_group_name_H-M   'P 1'
#
loop_
_entity.id
_entity.type
_entity.pdbx_description
1 polymer ?
#
loop_
_entity_poly.entity_id
_entity_poly.type
_entity_poly.pdbx_seq_one_letter_code
_entity_poly.pdbx_strand_id
1 'polypeptide(L)'
;MATINNINLATLSFDEIRKRLSDEEIEKVYRLRQLDYRIQDVEAHAEDMLNKGDITEEEKSFVIEHRAEIAELFLYKYSDCTLAENDVFECLIDNYLMDNYR
;
A
#
# COMPACT_ATOMS: atom_id res chain seq x y z
N MET A 1 -2.33 -4.97 13.40
CA MET A 1 -3.61 -4.26 13.22
C MET A 1 -3.47 -2.79 13.61
N ALA A 2 -4.05 -1.91 12.82
CA ALA A 2 -4.05 -0.49 13.15
C ALA A 2 -5.01 -0.22 14.32
N THR A 3 -4.56 0.52 15.32
CA THR A 3 -5.38 0.92 16.46
C THR A 3 -5.16 2.40 16.75
N ILE A 4 -6.21 3.09 17.23
CA ILE A 4 -6.14 4.46 17.74
C ILE A 4 -6.92 4.47 19.04
N ASN A 5 -6.31 5.00 20.13
CA ASN A 5 -6.95 5.09 21.43
C ASN A 5 -7.54 3.74 21.91
N ASN A 6 -6.82 2.64 21.67
CA ASN A 6 -7.24 1.29 22.01
C ASN A 6 -8.47 0.78 21.23
N ILE A 7 -8.85 1.46 20.16
CA ILE A 7 -9.95 1.04 19.29
C ILE A 7 -9.38 0.20 18.14
N ASN A 8 -9.90 -1.00 17.96
CA ASN A 8 -9.51 -1.84 16.83
C ASN A 8 -10.29 -1.42 15.59
N LEU A 9 -9.61 -0.72 14.67
CA LEU A 9 -10.21 -0.14 13.48
C LEU A 9 -10.71 -1.19 12.48
N ALA A 10 -10.16 -2.40 12.52
CA ALA A 10 -10.56 -3.46 11.61
C ALA A 10 -11.96 -4.02 11.90
N THR A 11 -12.46 -3.85 13.13
CA THR A 11 -13.75 -4.37 13.58
C THR A 11 -14.86 -3.34 13.60
N LEU A 12 -14.56 -2.06 13.37
CA LEU A 12 -15.53 -0.98 13.44
C LEU A 12 -16.09 -0.64 12.05
N SER A 13 -17.39 -0.35 11.99
CA SER A 13 -17.98 0.26 10.79
C SER A 13 -17.55 1.72 10.68
N PHE A 14 -17.68 2.29 9.49
CA PHE A 14 -17.31 3.69 9.25
C PHE A 14 -18.14 4.64 10.13
N ASP A 15 -19.43 4.36 10.32
CA ASP A 15 -20.31 5.17 11.17
C ASP A 15 -19.89 5.12 12.65
N GLU A 16 -19.48 3.96 13.12
CA GLU A 16 -18.98 3.81 14.50
C GLU A 16 -17.69 4.58 14.71
N ILE A 17 -16.80 4.57 13.72
CA ILE A 17 -15.56 5.34 13.75
C ILE A 17 -15.88 6.83 13.84
N ARG A 18 -16.79 7.33 13.03
CA ARG A 18 -17.20 8.74 13.03
C ARG A 18 -17.76 9.20 14.39
N LYS A 19 -18.49 8.33 15.08
CA LYS A 19 -19.08 8.66 16.37
C LYS A 19 -18.06 8.75 17.50
N ARG A 20 -16.93 8.05 17.35
CA ARG A 20 -15.94 7.89 18.42
C ARG A 20 -14.70 8.74 18.25
N LEU A 21 -14.43 9.22 17.05
CA LEU A 21 -13.19 9.91 16.71
C LEU A 21 -13.44 11.34 16.24
N SER A 22 -12.45 12.21 16.47
CA SER A 22 -12.42 13.55 15.91
C SER A 22 -12.16 13.50 14.40
N ASP A 23 -12.36 14.61 13.69
CA ASP A 23 -12.11 14.70 12.25
C ASP A 23 -10.65 14.36 11.90
N GLU A 24 -9.70 14.80 12.72
CA GLU A 24 -8.28 14.47 12.52
C GLU A 24 -8.01 12.99 12.68
N GLU A 25 -8.63 12.34 13.65
CA GLU A 25 -8.50 10.91 13.89
C GLU A 25 -9.15 10.11 12.77
N ILE A 26 -10.30 10.55 12.26
CA ILE A 26 -10.98 9.94 11.11
C ILE A 26 -10.07 9.99 9.86
N GLU A 27 -9.41 11.11 9.62
CA GLU A 27 -8.48 11.25 8.51
C GLU A 27 -7.29 10.29 8.64
N LYS A 28 -6.74 10.12 9.84
CA LYS A 28 -5.68 9.14 10.10
C LYS A 28 -6.15 7.70 9.83
N VAL A 29 -7.35 7.36 10.27
CA VAL A 29 -7.94 6.03 10.00
C VAL A 29 -8.05 5.78 8.52
N TYR A 30 -8.54 6.77 7.78
CA TYR A 30 -8.69 6.68 6.33
C TYR A 30 -7.34 6.43 5.65
N ARG A 31 -6.30 7.15 6.03
CA ARG A 31 -4.96 6.99 5.49
C ARG A 31 -4.38 5.61 5.80
N LEU A 32 -4.55 5.13 7.03
CA LEU A 32 -4.07 3.80 7.43
C LEU A 32 -4.75 2.69 6.61
N ARG A 33 -6.06 2.81 6.38
CA ARG A 33 -6.79 1.86 5.54
C ARG A 33 -6.32 1.89 4.09
N GLN A 34 -6.11 3.07 3.54
CA GLN A 34 -5.57 3.24 2.19
C GLN A 34 -4.20 2.58 2.08
N LEU A 35 -3.34 2.80 3.06
CA LEU A 35 -2.00 2.21 3.08
C LEU A 35 -2.07 0.68 3.12
N ASP A 36 -2.92 0.10 3.97
CA ASP A 36 -3.09 -1.35 4.05
C ASP A 36 -3.53 -1.96 2.71
N TYR A 37 -4.49 -1.33 2.04
CA TYR A 37 -4.92 -1.78 0.71
C TYR A 37 -3.78 -1.71 -0.31
N ARG A 38 -3.01 -0.64 -0.29
CA ARG A 38 -1.90 -0.47 -1.24
C ARG A 38 -0.74 -1.43 -0.95
N ILE A 39 -0.49 -1.77 0.31
CA ILE A 39 0.47 -2.82 0.68
C ILE A 39 0.05 -4.16 0.06
N GLN A 40 -1.22 -4.53 0.17
CA GLN A 40 -1.74 -5.75 -0.45
C GLN A 40 -1.59 -5.73 -1.96
N ASP A 41 -1.84 -4.58 -2.59
CA ASP A 41 -1.66 -4.41 -4.04
C ASP A 41 -0.19 -4.60 -4.43
N VAL A 42 0.75 -4.06 -3.68
CA VAL A 42 2.20 -4.24 -3.93
C VAL A 42 2.56 -5.73 -3.88
N GLU A 43 2.08 -6.45 -2.87
CA GLU A 43 2.32 -7.89 -2.75
C GLU A 43 1.76 -8.66 -3.95
N ALA A 44 0.53 -8.36 -4.35
CA ALA A 44 -0.13 -9.01 -5.48
C ALA A 44 0.61 -8.74 -6.80
N HIS A 45 1.03 -7.50 -7.04
CA HIS A 45 1.75 -7.14 -8.25
C HIS A 45 3.16 -7.73 -8.29
N ALA A 46 3.85 -7.79 -7.15
CA ALA A 46 5.17 -8.45 -7.07
C ALA A 46 5.07 -9.94 -7.42
N GLU A 47 4.04 -10.63 -6.92
CA GLU A 47 3.76 -12.02 -7.27
C GLU A 47 3.51 -12.19 -8.76
N ASP A 48 2.69 -11.33 -9.33
CA ASP A 48 2.35 -11.37 -10.75
C ASP A 48 3.57 -11.12 -11.64
N MET A 49 4.41 -10.14 -11.28
CA MET A 49 5.65 -9.85 -12.00
C MET A 49 6.63 -11.00 -11.94
N LEU A 50 6.73 -11.70 -10.80
CA LEU A 50 7.55 -12.89 -10.68
C LEU A 50 7.03 -14.01 -11.61
N ASN A 51 5.73 -14.23 -11.62
CA ASN A 51 5.09 -15.26 -12.46
C ASN A 51 5.27 -14.99 -13.95
N LYS A 52 5.31 -13.72 -14.35
CA LYS A 52 5.57 -13.31 -15.73
C LYS A 52 7.06 -13.31 -16.11
N GLY A 53 7.95 -13.48 -15.14
CA GLY A 53 9.39 -13.45 -15.36
C GLY A 53 9.99 -12.06 -15.44
N ASP A 54 9.26 -11.03 -15.04
CA ASP A 54 9.73 -9.63 -15.03
C ASP A 54 10.71 -9.35 -13.91
N ILE A 55 10.62 -10.09 -12.80
CA ILE A 55 11.52 -9.96 -11.64
C ILE A 55 11.95 -11.36 -11.16
N THR A 56 13.07 -11.41 -10.45
CA THR A 56 13.56 -12.65 -9.83
C THR A 56 12.93 -12.86 -8.45
N GLU A 57 13.14 -14.05 -7.87
CA GLU A 57 12.68 -14.34 -6.51
C GLU A 57 13.34 -13.43 -5.48
N GLU A 58 14.62 -13.13 -5.64
CA GLU A 58 15.36 -12.22 -4.76
C GLU A 58 14.79 -10.81 -4.87
N GLU A 59 14.47 -10.34 -6.09
CA GLU A 59 13.85 -9.05 -6.30
C GLU A 59 12.47 -8.98 -5.68
N LYS A 60 11.67 -10.04 -5.82
CA LYS A 60 10.37 -10.14 -5.17
C LYS A 60 10.51 -10.04 -3.65
N SER A 61 11.46 -10.78 -3.06
CA SER A 61 11.70 -10.74 -1.61
C SER A 61 12.05 -9.33 -1.14
N PHE A 62 12.86 -8.61 -1.91
CA PHE A 62 13.21 -7.22 -1.61
C PHE A 62 11.97 -6.31 -1.66
N VAL A 63 11.13 -6.47 -2.67
CA VAL A 63 9.88 -5.70 -2.81
C VAL A 63 8.94 -5.96 -1.64
N ILE A 64 8.75 -7.22 -1.25
CA ILE A 64 7.90 -7.59 -0.12
C ILE A 64 8.43 -7.01 1.19
N GLU A 65 9.74 -7.04 1.39
CA GLU A 65 10.38 -6.45 2.56
C GLU A 65 10.14 -4.94 2.65
N HIS A 66 10.05 -4.26 1.50
CA HIS A 66 9.84 -2.81 1.41
C HIS A 66 8.43 -2.43 0.93
N ARG A 67 7.47 -3.34 1.04
CA ARG A 67 6.12 -3.13 0.51
C ARG A 67 5.40 -1.90 1.06
N ALA A 68 5.59 -1.62 2.34
CA ALA A 68 4.98 -0.45 2.97
C ALA A 68 5.53 0.85 2.40
N GLU A 69 6.84 0.93 2.18
CA GLU A 69 7.49 2.09 1.59
C GLU A 69 7.03 2.32 0.15
N ILE A 70 6.92 1.24 -0.63
CA ILE A 70 6.42 1.32 -2.01
C ILE A 70 4.96 1.78 -2.04
N ALA A 71 4.14 1.26 -1.13
CA ALA A 71 2.74 1.67 -1.00
C ALA A 71 2.61 3.15 -0.63
N GLU A 72 3.45 3.66 0.26
CA GLU A 72 3.48 5.08 0.61
C GLU A 72 3.87 5.95 -0.60
N LEU A 73 4.84 5.52 -1.38
CA LEU A 73 5.24 6.21 -2.61
C LEU A 73 4.06 6.25 -3.60
N PHE A 74 3.31 5.17 -3.72
CA PHE A 74 2.12 5.16 -4.57
C PHE A 74 1.10 6.20 -4.11
N LEU A 75 0.76 6.22 -2.83
CA LEU A 75 -0.21 7.16 -2.28
C LEU A 75 0.25 8.62 -2.45
N TYR A 76 1.54 8.87 -2.28
CA TYR A 76 2.08 10.20 -2.41
C TYR A 76 2.09 10.70 -3.87
N LYS A 77 2.53 9.84 -4.81
CA LYS A 77 2.74 10.25 -6.21
C LYS A 77 1.50 10.09 -7.08
N TYR A 78 0.64 9.13 -6.78
CA TYR A 78 -0.41 8.69 -7.68
C TYR A 78 -1.79 8.66 -7.03
N SER A 79 -2.00 9.35 -5.89
CA SER A 79 -3.27 9.35 -5.18
C SER A 79 -4.45 9.80 -6.05
N ASP A 80 -4.20 10.71 -6.99
CA ASP A 80 -5.22 11.23 -7.92
C ASP A 80 -5.13 10.61 -9.31
N CYS A 81 -4.34 9.54 -9.45
CA CYS A 81 -4.11 8.92 -10.75
C CYS A 81 -5.32 8.13 -11.22
N THR A 82 -5.77 8.42 -12.45
CA THR A 82 -6.86 7.70 -13.11
C THR A 82 -6.36 6.65 -14.10
N LEU A 83 -5.06 6.47 -14.21
CA LEU A 83 -4.46 5.46 -15.08
C LEU A 83 -4.73 4.05 -14.56
N ALA A 84 -4.55 3.06 -15.42
CA ALA A 84 -4.67 1.68 -15.02
C ALA A 84 -3.72 1.38 -13.86
N GLU A 85 -4.28 1.04 -12.71
CA GLU A 85 -3.52 0.84 -11.47
C GLU A 85 -2.39 -0.20 -11.63
N ASN A 86 -2.63 -1.24 -12.43
CA ASN A 86 -1.64 -2.29 -12.67
C ASN A 86 -0.36 -1.74 -13.29
N ASP A 87 -0.48 -0.93 -14.32
CA ASP A 87 0.68 -0.36 -15.00
C ASP A 87 1.47 0.58 -14.07
N VAL A 88 0.77 1.34 -13.26
CA VAL A 88 1.39 2.26 -12.30
C VAL A 88 2.19 1.48 -11.25
N PHE A 89 1.62 0.42 -10.68
CA PHE A 89 2.32 -0.41 -9.68
C PHE A 89 3.54 -1.11 -10.28
N GLU A 90 3.42 -1.67 -11.47
CA GLU A 90 4.55 -2.35 -12.12
C GLU A 90 5.70 -1.37 -12.39
N CYS A 91 5.40 -0.19 -12.89
CA CYS A 91 6.40 0.86 -13.10
C CYS A 91 7.04 1.30 -11.79
N LEU A 92 6.26 1.48 -10.74
CA LEU A 92 6.75 1.90 -9.44
C LEU A 92 7.67 0.85 -8.82
N ILE A 93 7.29 -0.41 -8.88
CA ILE A 93 8.10 -1.53 -8.38
C ILE A 93 9.41 -1.61 -9.16
N ASP A 94 9.36 -1.54 -10.48
CA ASP A 94 10.56 -1.60 -11.32
C ASP A 94 11.51 -0.43 -11.04
N ASN A 95 10.99 0.78 -10.93
CA ASN A 95 11.78 1.96 -10.58
C ASN A 95 12.39 1.84 -9.18
N TYR A 96 11.65 1.33 -8.22
CA TYR A 96 12.13 1.13 -6.86
C TYR A 96 13.28 0.12 -6.83
N LEU A 97 13.16 -0.98 -7.55
CA LEU A 97 14.21 -1.97 -7.69
C LEU A 97 15.45 -1.37 -8.35
N MET A 98 15.26 -0.60 -9.40
CA MET A 98 16.36 0.04 -10.11
C MET A 98 17.14 1.01 -9.22
N ASP A 99 16.44 1.79 -8.39
CA ASP A 99 17.05 2.80 -7.53
C ASP A 99 17.68 2.22 -6.25
N ASN A 100 17.17 1.09 -5.75
CA ASN A 100 17.53 0.60 -4.41
C ASN A 100 18.12 -0.81 -4.38
N TYR A 101 17.88 -1.64 -5.38
CA TYR A 101 18.35 -3.03 -5.41
C TYR A 101 19.34 -3.29 -6.54
N ARG A 102 19.05 -2.81 -7.72
CA ARG A 102 19.91 -2.98 -8.90
C ARG A 102 21.04 -1.93 -8.91
#